data_4f58c294a8918bf84f9cd8d6395bfba8
#
_entry.id   4f58c294a8918bf84f9cd8d6395bfba8
#
_cell.length_a   1.000
_cell.length_b   1.000
_cell.length_c   1.000
_cell.angle_alpha   90.00
_cell.angle_beta   90.00
_cell.angle_gamma   90.00
#
_symmetry.space_group_name_H-M   'P 1'
#
loop_
_entity.id
_entity.type
_entity.pdbx_description
1 polymer ?
#
loop_
_entity_poly.entity_id
_entity_poly.type
_entity_poly.pdbx_seq_one_letter_code
_entity_poly.pdbx_strand_id
1 'polypeptide(L)'
;MVKWGFSTIGCPDWNLKTAAAFGEKSGYPLLEVRVTGSDHPEKDFLRKLGEEKRCLILGTSFGVTTDADQYRDMLKSCATLAAECSIPYVRIFGGCGFSEPFDDEKKANAKRNLEYFESLGLPTRLILETHDLFSSGKRVCELFESTGRTLPVIWDTHHTYFTGKESLSESWELLESYIIDVHIKDGNGKELCLPGEGIFPMTELFALLKEKNYAGLMTCEHEKMWHPELPDMPEAFRAIDKFKGAL
;
A
#
# COMPACT_ATOMS: atom_id res chain seq x y z
N MET A 1 -1.24 17.63 -9.28
CA MET A 1 -2.64 17.15 -9.14
C MET A 1 -2.57 15.73 -8.62
N VAL A 2 -3.29 15.41 -7.55
CA VAL A 2 -3.38 14.08 -6.95
C VAL A 2 -3.95 13.07 -7.94
N LYS A 3 -3.43 11.85 -7.93
CA LYS A 3 -3.93 10.72 -8.73
C LYS A 3 -4.73 9.80 -7.81
N TRP A 4 -5.92 9.42 -8.24
CA TRP A 4 -6.81 8.59 -7.43
C TRP A 4 -6.80 7.15 -7.89
N GLY A 5 -6.75 6.25 -6.91
CA GLY A 5 -6.80 4.81 -7.11
C GLY A 5 -7.55 4.08 -6.00
N PHE A 6 -7.62 2.78 -6.12
CA PHE A 6 -8.16 1.90 -5.08
C PHE A 6 -7.52 0.52 -5.12
N SER A 7 -7.55 -0.16 -3.98
CA SER A 7 -7.09 -1.53 -3.86
C SER A 7 -8.22 -2.51 -4.16
N THR A 8 -7.92 -3.56 -4.93
CA THR A 8 -8.91 -4.61 -5.27
C THR A 8 -9.37 -5.43 -4.07
N ILE A 9 -8.73 -5.31 -2.91
CA ILE A 9 -9.22 -5.92 -1.66
C ILE A 9 -10.58 -5.36 -1.23
N GLY A 10 -10.94 -4.15 -1.68
CA GLY A 10 -12.23 -3.54 -1.40
C GLY A 10 -13.39 -4.06 -2.26
N CYS A 11 -13.09 -4.86 -3.28
CA CYS A 11 -14.10 -5.44 -4.17
C CYS A 11 -13.73 -6.88 -4.56
N PRO A 12 -13.63 -7.81 -3.58
CA PRO A 12 -13.10 -9.16 -3.80
C PRO A 12 -13.92 -10.00 -4.79
N ASP A 13 -15.19 -9.67 -4.99
CA ASP A 13 -16.07 -10.35 -5.92
C ASP A 13 -16.00 -9.81 -7.37
N TRP A 14 -15.20 -8.75 -7.60
CA TRP A 14 -15.06 -8.19 -8.93
C TRP A 14 -13.85 -8.77 -9.66
N ASN A 15 -14.01 -9.03 -10.94
CA ASN A 15 -12.86 -9.27 -11.81
C ASN A 15 -12.17 -7.93 -12.18
N LEU A 16 -10.94 -7.98 -12.68
CA LEU A 16 -10.16 -6.78 -12.98
C LEU A 16 -10.84 -5.87 -14.03
N LYS A 17 -11.55 -6.44 -15.00
CA LYS A 17 -12.27 -5.66 -16.01
C LYS A 17 -13.39 -4.84 -15.39
N THR A 18 -14.15 -5.46 -14.47
CA THR A 18 -15.20 -4.76 -13.71
C THR A 18 -14.61 -3.67 -12.84
N ALA A 19 -13.56 -3.99 -12.07
CA ALA A 19 -12.87 -3.04 -11.20
C ALA A 19 -12.33 -1.84 -12.00
N ALA A 20 -11.62 -2.09 -13.10
CA ALA A 20 -11.06 -1.04 -13.95
C ALA A 20 -12.13 -0.15 -14.59
N ALA A 21 -13.20 -0.74 -15.11
CA ALA A 21 -14.28 0.02 -15.74
C ALA A 21 -15.05 0.88 -14.72
N PHE A 22 -15.30 0.33 -13.53
CA PHE A 22 -15.96 1.06 -12.46
C PHE A 22 -15.08 2.19 -11.90
N GLY A 23 -13.79 1.93 -11.66
CA GLY A 23 -12.85 2.93 -11.19
C GLY A 23 -12.72 4.12 -12.15
N GLU A 24 -12.58 3.85 -13.46
CA GLU A 24 -12.56 4.88 -14.50
C GLU A 24 -13.78 5.78 -14.46
N LYS A 25 -14.97 5.17 -14.43
CA LYS A 25 -16.24 5.90 -14.39
C LYS A 25 -16.42 6.72 -13.11
N SER A 26 -15.84 6.26 -12.01
CA SER A 26 -16.00 6.88 -10.68
C SER A 26 -14.89 7.87 -10.33
N GLY A 27 -13.91 8.11 -11.23
CA GLY A 27 -12.81 9.02 -10.96
C GLY A 27 -11.68 8.45 -10.10
N TYR A 28 -11.56 7.11 -10.08
CA TYR A 28 -10.48 6.33 -9.44
C TYR A 28 -9.83 5.38 -10.46
N PRO A 29 -9.21 5.90 -11.52
CA PRO A 29 -8.77 5.08 -12.66
C PRO A 29 -7.59 4.15 -12.34
N LEU A 30 -6.89 4.33 -11.22
CA LEU A 30 -5.70 3.57 -10.88
C LEU A 30 -6.02 2.42 -9.93
N LEU A 31 -5.31 1.31 -10.08
CA LEU A 31 -5.51 0.10 -9.31
C LEU A 31 -4.24 -0.31 -8.56
N GLU A 32 -4.41 -0.67 -7.30
CA GLU A 32 -3.55 -1.62 -6.62
C GLU A 32 -4.21 -2.99 -6.71
N VAL A 33 -3.51 -3.95 -7.32
CA VAL A 33 -4.05 -5.29 -7.52
C VAL A 33 -3.47 -6.26 -6.50
N ARG A 34 -4.34 -6.84 -5.68
CA ARG A 34 -3.95 -7.87 -4.72
C ARG A 34 -3.60 -9.17 -5.43
N VAL A 35 -2.43 -9.72 -5.09
CA VAL A 35 -1.98 -11.03 -5.56
C VAL A 35 -1.59 -11.92 -4.38
N THR A 36 -1.91 -13.21 -4.49
CA THR A 36 -1.62 -14.23 -3.46
C THR A 36 -0.57 -15.24 -3.93
N GLY A 37 -0.05 -15.09 -5.14
CA GLY A 37 0.93 -16.00 -5.74
C GLY A 37 1.53 -15.44 -7.02
N SER A 38 2.21 -16.31 -7.76
CA SER A 38 2.98 -16.00 -8.97
C SER A 38 2.13 -15.87 -10.24
N ASP A 39 0.87 -16.19 -10.18
CA ASP A 39 -0.03 -16.15 -11.32
C ASP A 39 -1.31 -15.39 -10.98
N HIS A 40 -1.91 -14.81 -12.00
CA HIS A 40 -3.18 -14.09 -11.87
C HIS A 40 -4.12 -14.59 -12.99
N PRO A 41 -5.38 -14.98 -12.66
CA PRO A 41 -6.31 -15.55 -13.63
C PRO A 41 -6.59 -14.61 -14.81
N GLU A 42 -6.42 -13.32 -14.64
CA GLU A 42 -6.58 -12.30 -15.69
C GLU A 42 -5.26 -11.66 -16.10
N LYS A 43 -4.16 -12.43 -16.16
CA LYS A 43 -2.80 -11.93 -16.42
C LYS A 43 -2.70 -11.05 -17.68
N ASP A 44 -3.38 -11.42 -18.76
CA ASP A 44 -3.34 -10.62 -19.99
C ASP A 44 -4.03 -9.26 -19.82
N PHE A 45 -5.10 -9.19 -19.04
CA PHE A 45 -5.74 -7.92 -18.73
C PHE A 45 -4.92 -7.11 -17.71
N LEU A 46 -4.29 -7.77 -16.76
CA LEU A 46 -3.35 -7.14 -15.83
C LEU A 46 -2.17 -6.50 -16.56
N ARG A 47 -1.61 -7.20 -17.55
CA ARG A 47 -0.55 -6.64 -18.42
C ARG A 47 -1.03 -5.39 -19.14
N LYS A 48 -2.21 -5.42 -19.75
CA LYS A 48 -2.82 -4.25 -20.38
C LYS A 48 -2.92 -3.07 -19.41
N LEU A 49 -3.38 -3.30 -18.19
CA LEU A 49 -3.47 -2.25 -17.17
C LEU A 49 -2.10 -1.67 -16.78
N GLY A 50 -1.06 -2.50 -16.71
CA GLY A 50 0.31 -2.04 -16.45
C GLY A 50 0.88 -1.21 -17.61
N GLU A 51 0.73 -1.68 -18.85
CA GLU A 51 1.15 -0.93 -20.05
C GLU A 51 0.43 0.42 -20.18
N GLU A 52 -0.85 0.48 -19.84
CA GLU A 52 -1.66 1.70 -19.78
C GLU A 52 -1.36 2.57 -18.55
N LYS A 53 -0.47 2.11 -17.62
CA LYS A 53 -0.16 2.75 -16.33
C LYS A 53 -1.38 2.95 -15.42
N ARG A 54 -2.31 2.01 -15.50
CA ARG A 54 -3.53 1.96 -14.69
C ARG A 54 -3.42 0.99 -13.52
N CYS A 55 -2.48 0.05 -13.53
CA CYS A 55 -2.05 -0.72 -12.38
C CYS A 55 -0.61 -0.34 -12.06
N LEU A 56 -0.37 0.26 -10.90
CA LEU A 56 0.95 0.71 -10.48
C LEU A 56 1.57 -0.19 -9.42
N ILE A 57 0.76 -0.92 -8.67
CA ILE A 57 1.20 -1.70 -7.51
C ILE A 57 0.59 -3.09 -7.55
N LEU A 58 1.41 -4.12 -7.41
CA LEU A 58 0.97 -5.46 -7.00
C LEU A 58 1.08 -5.57 -5.48
N GLY A 59 -0.06 -5.71 -4.81
CA GLY A 59 -0.15 -5.87 -3.36
C GLY A 59 0.12 -7.32 -2.94
N THR A 60 1.22 -7.57 -2.25
CA THR A 60 1.55 -8.90 -1.69
C THR A 60 1.44 -8.91 -0.17
N SER A 61 1.60 -10.07 0.47
CA SER A 61 1.79 -10.20 1.93
C SER A 61 3.23 -10.53 2.29
N PHE A 62 4.20 -10.22 1.46
CA PHE A 62 5.59 -10.50 1.75
C PHE A 62 6.09 -9.63 2.90
N GLY A 63 6.57 -10.28 3.97
CA GLY A 63 7.18 -9.62 5.13
C GLY A 63 8.68 -9.51 4.97
N VAL A 64 9.21 -8.28 4.89
CA VAL A 64 10.64 -8.05 4.61
C VAL A 64 11.58 -8.61 5.69
N THR A 65 11.11 -8.73 6.94
CA THR A 65 11.90 -9.29 8.06
C THR A 65 11.81 -10.80 8.19
N THR A 66 11.01 -11.46 7.34
CA THR A 66 10.78 -12.91 7.45
C THR A 66 11.97 -13.68 6.89
N ASP A 67 12.48 -14.64 7.67
CA ASP A 67 13.54 -15.57 7.22
C ASP A 67 12.92 -16.89 6.78
N ALA A 68 12.60 -17.01 5.50
CA ALA A 68 12.19 -18.28 4.93
C ALA A 68 12.39 -18.28 3.40
N ASP A 69 13.02 -19.32 2.88
CA ASP A 69 13.28 -19.45 1.43
C ASP A 69 11.99 -19.45 0.62
N GLN A 70 10.92 -20.06 1.15
CA GLN A 70 9.60 -20.06 0.52
C GLN A 70 9.05 -18.63 0.25
N TYR A 71 9.37 -17.66 1.13
CA TYR A 71 8.95 -16.27 0.92
C TYR A 71 9.77 -15.58 -0.17
N ARG A 72 11.05 -15.94 -0.33
CA ARG A 72 11.89 -15.45 -1.44
C ARG A 72 11.38 -15.95 -2.79
N ASP A 73 10.97 -17.22 -2.86
CA ASP A 73 10.37 -17.77 -4.07
C ASP A 73 9.05 -17.10 -4.42
N MET A 74 8.21 -16.84 -3.42
CA MET A 74 6.97 -16.08 -3.62
C MET A 74 7.26 -14.64 -4.06
N LEU A 75 8.22 -13.95 -3.42
CA LEU A 75 8.61 -12.58 -3.80
C LEU A 75 9.13 -12.55 -5.24
N LYS A 76 10.03 -13.46 -5.60
CA LYS A 76 10.54 -13.60 -6.97
C LYS A 76 9.40 -13.80 -7.96
N SER A 77 8.46 -14.67 -7.64
CA SER A 77 7.33 -14.98 -8.51
C SER A 77 6.41 -13.78 -8.72
N CYS A 78 6.06 -13.07 -7.65
CA CYS A 78 5.26 -11.84 -7.73
C CYS A 78 6.01 -10.72 -8.46
N ALA A 79 7.31 -10.56 -8.22
CA ALA A 79 8.14 -9.58 -8.91
C ALA A 79 8.29 -9.88 -10.40
N THR A 80 8.41 -11.16 -10.77
CA THR A 80 8.42 -11.59 -12.17
C THR A 80 7.08 -11.26 -12.84
N LEU A 81 5.96 -11.56 -12.19
CA LEU A 81 4.62 -11.20 -12.69
C LEU A 81 4.49 -9.68 -12.89
N ALA A 82 4.95 -8.89 -11.92
CA ALA A 82 4.94 -7.42 -12.04
C ALA A 82 5.76 -6.94 -13.25
N ALA A 83 6.98 -7.47 -13.41
CA ALA A 83 7.85 -7.14 -14.54
C ALA A 83 7.23 -7.51 -15.90
N GLU A 84 6.66 -8.72 -16.01
CA GLU A 84 6.00 -9.19 -17.23
C GLU A 84 4.72 -8.39 -17.56
N CYS A 85 4.09 -7.80 -16.55
CA CYS A 85 2.92 -6.95 -16.70
C CYS A 85 3.23 -5.45 -16.76
N SER A 86 4.51 -5.04 -16.82
CA SER A 86 4.93 -3.63 -16.83
C SER A 86 4.44 -2.83 -15.59
N ILE A 87 4.31 -3.51 -14.44
CA ILE A 87 3.89 -2.90 -13.18
C ILE A 87 5.13 -2.47 -12.39
N PRO A 88 5.25 -1.19 -12.02
CA PRO A 88 6.47 -0.65 -11.46
C PRO A 88 6.76 -1.06 -10.01
N TYR A 89 5.75 -1.44 -9.24
CA TYR A 89 5.92 -1.70 -7.81
C TYR A 89 5.32 -3.01 -7.34
N VAL A 90 6.03 -3.67 -6.41
CA VAL A 90 5.54 -4.79 -5.61
C VAL A 90 5.53 -4.36 -4.15
N ARG A 91 4.35 -4.35 -3.53
CA ARG A 91 4.18 -3.97 -2.13
C ARG A 91 4.65 -5.08 -1.21
N ILE A 92 5.37 -4.69 -0.15
CA ILE A 92 5.83 -5.54 0.94
C ILE A 92 5.42 -4.95 2.29
N PHE A 93 5.40 -5.79 3.31
CA PHE A 93 5.11 -5.47 4.71
C PHE A 93 6.32 -5.68 5.62
N GLY A 94 6.13 -5.39 6.92
CA GLY A 94 7.10 -5.68 7.98
C GLY A 94 7.28 -7.18 8.23
N GLY A 95 6.18 -7.92 8.29
CA GLY A 95 6.18 -9.38 8.45
C GLY A 95 6.03 -9.88 9.88
N CYS A 96 5.96 -9.01 10.88
CA CYS A 96 5.66 -9.33 12.27
C CYS A 96 4.98 -8.14 12.97
N GLY A 97 4.36 -8.38 14.13
CA GLY A 97 3.57 -7.35 14.81
C GLY A 97 4.39 -6.15 15.28
N PHE A 98 3.75 -4.98 15.36
CA PHE A 98 4.39 -3.72 15.77
C PHE A 98 4.98 -3.76 17.17
N SER A 99 4.42 -4.56 18.07
CA SER A 99 4.92 -4.74 19.45
C SER A 99 6.22 -5.53 19.54
N GLU A 100 6.60 -6.24 18.46
CA GLU A 100 7.84 -6.97 18.43
C GLU A 100 9.06 -6.03 18.28
N PRO A 101 10.22 -6.40 18.86
CA PRO A 101 11.44 -5.65 18.64
C PRO A 101 11.91 -5.77 17.19
N PHE A 102 12.48 -4.71 16.64
CA PHE A 102 13.25 -4.75 15.40
C PHE A 102 14.72 -5.01 15.76
N ASP A 103 14.99 -6.25 16.14
CA ASP A 103 16.28 -6.73 16.60
C ASP A 103 17.28 -7.02 15.46
N ASP A 104 18.50 -7.40 15.81
CA ASP A 104 19.57 -7.62 14.84
C ASP A 104 19.26 -8.76 13.88
N GLU A 105 18.50 -9.79 14.30
CA GLU A 105 18.08 -10.87 13.43
C GLU A 105 17.13 -10.35 12.35
N LYS A 106 16.10 -9.61 12.72
CA LYS A 106 15.15 -9.00 11.78
C LYS A 106 15.82 -7.99 10.84
N LYS A 107 16.79 -7.21 11.35
CA LYS A 107 17.61 -6.30 10.53
C LYS A 107 18.44 -7.06 9.49
N ALA A 108 19.07 -8.16 9.91
CA ALA A 108 19.83 -9.02 9.01
C ALA A 108 18.92 -9.67 7.95
N ASN A 109 17.73 -10.16 8.35
CA ASN A 109 16.75 -10.74 7.44
C ASN A 109 16.27 -9.71 6.42
N ALA A 110 15.88 -8.52 6.85
CA ALA A 110 15.48 -7.43 5.97
C ALA A 110 16.57 -7.10 4.94
N LYS A 111 17.81 -6.95 5.40
CA LYS A 111 18.95 -6.69 4.51
C LYS A 111 19.12 -7.79 3.47
N ARG A 112 19.13 -9.08 3.88
CA ARG A 112 19.26 -10.23 2.96
C ARG A 112 18.11 -10.28 1.94
N ASN A 113 16.89 -10.01 2.36
CA ASN A 113 15.73 -10.05 1.47
C ASN A 113 15.77 -8.91 0.43
N LEU A 114 16.20 -7.71 0.83
CA LEU A 114 16.38 -6.59 -0.09
C LEU A 114 17.52 -6.87 -1.08
N GLU A 115 18.66 -7.38 -0.61
CA GLU A 115 19.78 -7.80 -1.46
C GLU A 115 19.38 -8.90 -2.45
N TYR A 116 18.62 -9.88 -1.99
CA TYR A 116 18.07 -10.92 -2.87
C TYR A 116 17.19 -10.32 -3.97
N PHE A 117 16.26 -9.43 -3.61
CA PHE A 117 15.40 -8.78 -4.60
C PHE A 117 16.22 -7.99 -5.64
N GLU A 118 17.19 -7.19 -5.18
CA GLU A 118 18.10 -6.45 -6.07
C GLU A 118 18.85 -7.37 -7.03
N SER A 119 19.27 -8.56 -6.56
CA SER A 119 19.98 -9.55 -7.38
C SER A 119 19.15 -10.14 -8.53
N LEU A 120 17.82 -10.02 -8.47
CA LEU A 120 16.93 -10.48 -9.55
C LEU A 120 17.04 -9.61 -10.81
N GLY A 121 17.52 -8.38 -10.70
CA GLY A 121 17.71 -7.46 -11.85
C GLY A 121 16.41 -7.13 -12.61
N LEU A 122 15.25 -7.20 -11.94
CA LEU A 122 13.95 -6.95 -12.56
C LEU A 122 13.66 -5.44 -12.68
N PRO A 123 12.89 -5.00 -13.69
CA PRO A 123 12.55 -3.58 -13.88
C PRO A 123 11.49 -3.06 -12.90
N THR A 124 11.00 -3.90 -11.99
CA THR A 124 10.06 -3.53 -10.92
C THR A 124 10.82 -3.20 -9.63
N ARG A 125 10.22 -2.46 -8.72
CA ARG A 125 10.79 -2.04 -7.44
C ARG A 125 9.91 -2.52 -6.28
N LEU A 126 10.52 -2.73 -5.11
CA LEU A 126 9.75 -2.90 -3.89
C LEU A 126 9.21 -1.53 -3.42
N ILE A 127 8.02 -1.56 -2.83
CA ILE A 127 7.41 -0.46 -2.10
C ILE A 127 6.99 -0.97 -0.73
N LEU A 128 7.39 -0.27 0.33
CA LEU A 128 7.05 -0.63 1.70
C LEU A 128 5.77 0.07 2.13
N GLU A 129 4.80 -0.70 2.59
CA GLU A 129 3.63 -0.12 3.28
C GLU A 129 3.93 0.06 4.77
N THR A 130 3.49 1.18 5.34
CA THR A 130 3.52 1.41 6.79
C THR A 130 2.50 0.51 7.48
N HIS A 131 2.89 -0.74 7.70
CA HIS A 131 2.05 -1.84 8.21
C HIS A 131 2.89 -2.75 9.12
N ASP A 132 2.27 -3.58 9.94
CA ASP A 132 2.94 -4.55 10.81
C ASP A 132 4.02 -3.88 11.69
N LEU A 133 5.24 -4.44 11.67
CA LEU A 133 6.39 -3.91 12.41
C LEU A 133 6.71 -2.45 12.05
N PHE A 134 6.43 -2.04 10.82
CA PHE A 134 6.72 -0.70 10.30
C PHE A 134 5.50 0.23 10.27
N SER A 135 4.54 0.02 11.15
CA SER A 135 3.37 0.91 11.33
C SER A 135 3.73 2.30 11.90
N SER A 136 4.99 2.73 11.81
CA SER A 136 5.39 4.10 12.17
C SER A 136 6.53 4.59 11.30
N GLY A 137 6.59 5.90 11.05
CA GLY A 137 7.67 6.54 10.30
C GLY A 137 9.03 6.31 10.95
N LYS A 138 9.11 6.32 12.28
CA LYS A 138 10.35 6.02 13.02
C LYS A 138 10.89 4.63 12.70
N ARG A 139 10.03 3.62 12.68
CA ARG A 139 10.43 2.25 12.34
C ARG A 139 10.86 2.11 10.89
N VAL A 140 10.21 2.82 9.97
CA VAL A 140 10.62 2.86 8.56
C VAL A 140 12.01 3.48 8.42
N CYS A 141 12.28 4.60 9.10
CA CYS A 141 13.61 5.22 9.11
C CYS A 141 14.68 4.27 9.70
N GLU A 142 14.36 3.56 10.80
CA GLU A 142 15.25 2.56 11.39
C GLU A 142 15.57 1.40 10.40
N LEU A 143 14.59 0.95 9.59
CA LEU A 143 14.83 -0.01 8.51
C LEU A 143 15.83 0.54 7.49
N PHE A 144 15.62 1.77 7.03
CA PHE A 144 16.48 2.38 6.01
C PHE A 144 17.91 2.56 6.52
N GLU A 145 18.08 3.03 7.75
CA GLU A 145 19.39 3.17 8.40
C GLU A 145 20.09 1.81 8.56
N SER A 146 19.39 0.80 9.09
CA SER A 146 19.97 -0.51 9.37
C SER A 146 20.35 -1.31 8.12
N THR A 147 19.65 -1.09 7.01
CA THR A 147 19.91 -1.79 5.75
C THR A 147 20.79 -1.00 4.78
N GLY A 148 20.92 0.31 4.99
CA GLY A 148 21.58 1.24 4.06
C GLY A 148 20.81 1.40 2.75
N ARG A 149 19.51 1.13 2.74
CA ARG A 149 18.62 1.20 1.57
C ARG A 149 17.37 1.99 1.88
N THR A 150 16.92 2.77 0.92
CA THR A 150 15.64 3.47 0.99
C THR A 150 14.68 2.87 -0.02
N LEU A 151 13.41 2.74 0.37
CA LEU A 151 12.33 2.25 -0.47
C LEU A 151 11.30 3.37 -0.67
N PRO A 152 10.59 3.36 -1.81
CA PRO A 152 9.32 4.08 -1.89
C PRO A 152 8.37 3.58 -0.80
N VAL A 153 7.51 4.46 -0.31
CA VAL A 153 6.59 4.17 0.80
C VAL A 153 5.14 4.35 0.35
N ILE A 154 4.31 3.40 0.70
CA ILE A 154 2.87 3.57 0.86
C ILE A 154 2.65 4.02 2.29
N TRP A 155 2.23 5.25 2.47
CA TRP A 155 1.85 5.74 3.78
C TRP A 155 0.41 5.33 4.09
N ASP A 156 0.25 4.23 4.79
CA ASP A 156 -1.02 3.90 5.42
C ASP A 156 -1.20 4.77 6.66
N THR A 157 -2.04 5.76 6.49
CA THR A 157 -2.26 6.79 7.50
C THR A 157 -2.98 6.28 8.74
N HIS A 158 -3.85 5.27 8.58
CA HIS A 158 -4.57 4.65 9.68
C HIS A 158 -3.62 3.82 10.57
N HIS A 159 -2.70 3.05 9.97
CA HIS A 159 -1.72 2.27 10.73
C HIS A 159 -0.74 3.15 11.48
N THR A 160 -0.20 4.20 10.85
CA THR A 160 0.71 5.10 11.56
C THR A 160 0.01 5.83 12.70
N TYR A 161 -1.24 6.23 12.52
CA TYR A 161 -2.01 6.93 13.54
C TYR A 161 -2.42 6.03 14.72
N PHE A 162 -3.06 4.88 14.44
CA PHE A 162 -3.62 4.04 15.50
C PHE A 162 -2.62 3.03 16.07
N THR A 163 -1.74 2.45 15.26
CA THR A 163 -0.76 1.45 15.71
C THR A 163 0.56 2.11 16.06
N GLY A 164 1.10 2.93 15.17
CA GLY A 164 2.36 3.65 15.37
C GLY A 164 2.29 4.76 16.43
N LYS A 165 1.07 5.24 16.73
CA LYS A 165 0.83 6.36 17.67
C LYS A 165 1.55 7.64 17.28
N GLU A 166 1.74 7.87 16.00
CA GLU A 166 2.26 9.09 15.44
C GLU A 166 1.12 9.99 14.95
N SER A 167 1.23 11.29 15.17
CA SER A 167 0.36 12.25 14.49
C SER A 167 0.61 12.25 13.00
N LEU A 168 -0.33 12.76 12.21
CA LEU A 168 -0.17 12.86 10.76
C LEU A 168 1.05 13.71 10.37
N SER A 169 1.30 14.80 11.11
CA SER A 169 2.48 15.67 10.87
C SER A 169 3.79 14.97 11.18
N GLU A 170 3.88 14.24 12.31
CA GLU A 170 5.09 13.48 12.66
C GLU A 170 5.43 12.44 11.62
N SER A 171 4.43 11.62 11.18
CA SER A 171 4.64 10.64 10.13
C SER A 171 5.04 11.29 8.80
N TRP A 172 4.40 12.41 8.44
CA TRP A 172 4.73 13.15 7.24
C TRP A 172 6.18 13.63 7.25
N GLU A 173 6.62 14.30 8.30
CA GLU A 173 7.99 14.82 8.43
C GLU A 173 9.06 13.74 8.28
N LEU A 174 8.78 12.53 8.75
CA LEU A 174 9.69 11.40 8.65
C LEU A 174 9.69 10.77 7.24
N LEU A 175 8.56 10.77 6.55
CA LEU A 175 8.34 9.96 5.36
C LEU A 175 8.18 10.74 4.06
N GLU A 176 7.98 12.07 4.08
CA GLU A 176 7.56 12.86 2.91
C GLU A 176 8.41 12.63 1.65
N SER A 177 9.73 12.44 1.80
CA SER A 177 10.64 12.21 0.68
C SER A 177 10.53 10.80 0.07
N TYR A 178 9.82 9.89 0.71
CA TYR A 178 9.66 8.50 0.30
C TYR A 178 8.24 8.18 -0.14
N ILE A 179 7.24 8.97 0.30
CA ILE A 179 5.82 8.71 0.03
C ILE A 179 5.52 8.86 -1.46
N ILE A 180 5.03 7.81 -2.09
CA ILE A 180 4.50 7.83 -3.45
C ILE A 180 3.01 7.51 -3.51
N ASP A 181 2.49 6.85 -2.49
CA ASP A 181 1.07 6.53 -2.32
C ASP A 181 0.63 6.78 -0.88
N VAL A 182 -0.60 7.22 -0.71
CA VAL A 182 -1.27 7.40 0.58
C VAL A 182 -2.50 6.50 0.60
N HIS A 183 -2.48 5.51 1.49
CA HIS A 183 -3.65 4.66 1.72
C HIS A 183 -4.65 5.37 2.64
N ILE A 184 -5.91 5.39 2.19
CA ILE A 184 -7.02 6.03 2.89
C ILE A 184 -8.01 4.97 3.32
N LYS A 185 -8.21 4.87 4.62
CA LYS A 185 -9.26 4.11 5.29
C LYS A 185 -9.63 4.78 6.60
N ASP A 186 -10.75 4.41 7.18
CA ASP A 186 -11.23 4.99 8.44
C ASP A 186 -11.73 3.91 9.40
N GLY A 187 -11.79 4.23 10.66
CA GLY A 187 -12.22 3.33 11.72
C GLY A 187 -11.89 3.89 13.10
N ASN A 188 -11.87 3.01 14.09
CA ASN A 188 -11.52 3.34 15.49
C ASN A 188 -10.19 2.69 15.94
N GLY A 189 -9.41 2.19 14.98
CA GLY A 189 -8.15 1.48 15.22
C GLY A 189 -8.31 -0.03 15.41
N LYS A 190 -9.55 -0.55 15.47
CA LYS A 190 -9.87 -1.99 15.54
C LYS A 190 -10.90 -2.38 14.48
N GLU A 191 -11.96 -1.60 14.38
CA GLU A 191 -13.04 -1.81 13.43
C GLU A 191 -12.95 -0.74 12.35
N LEU A 192 -13.09 -1.15 11.11
CA LEU A 192 -13.12 -0.26 9.97
C LEU A 192 -14.54 0.17 9.64
N CYS A 193 -14.68 1.34 9.05
CA CYS A 193 -15.96 1.90 8.59
C CYS A 193 -15.75 2.70 7.30
N LEU A 194 -16.80 3.33 6.81
CA LEU A 194 -16.67 4.25 5.68
C LEU A 194 -15.86 5.49 6.06
N PRO A 195 -15.04 6.03 5.14
CA PRO A 195 -14.30 7.26 5.35
C PRO A 195 -15.18 8.41 5.83
N GLY A 196 -14.84 8.98 6.99
CA GLY A 196 -15.59 10.05 7.65
C GLY A 196 -16.66 9.59 8.64
N GLU A 197 -16.82 8.29 8.85
CA GLU A 197 -17.72 7.72 9.88
C GLU A 197 -16.97 7.23 11.12
N GLY A 198 -15.65 7.13 11.03
CA GLY A 198 -14.77 6.73 12.13
C GLY A 198 -14.25 7.90 12.95
N ILE A 199 -13.18 7.63 13.68
CA ILE A 199 -12.50 8.64 14.52
C ILE A 199 -11.11 9.01 13.98
N PHE A 200 -10.74 8.46 12.81
CA PHE A 200 -9.52 8.87 12.14
C PHE A 200 -9.66 10.32 11.64
N PRO A 201 -8.65 11.19 11.82
CA PRO A 201 -8.77 12.63 11.51
C PRO A 201 -8.70 12.92 10.01
N MET A 202 -9.68 12.44 9.24
CA MET A 202 -9.75 12.58 7.77
C MET A 202 -9.60 14.03 7.30
N THR A 203 -10.27 14.97 7.95
CA THR A 203 -10.20 16.38 7.59
C THR A 203 -8.79 16.95 7.78
N GLU A 204 -8.10 16.55 8.87
CA GLU A 204 -6.72 16.95 9.13
C GLU A 204 -5.76 16.35 8.09
N LEU A 205 -5.95 15.06 7.72
CA LEU A 205 -5.15 14.43 6.66
C LEU A 205 -5.24 15.22 5.34
N PHE A 206 -6.45 15.53 4.89
CA PHE A 206 -6.64 16.24 3.62
C PHE A 206 -6.10 17.67 3.69
N ALA A 207 -6.24 18.36 4.83
CA ALA A 207 -5.65 19.67 5.04
C ALA A 207 -4.12 19.63 4.99
N LEU A 208 -3.49 18.64 5.63
CA LEU A 208 -2.05 18.43 5.61
C LEU A 208 -1.56 18.18 4.17
N LEU A 209 -2.18 17.26 3.46
CA LEU A 209 -1.78 16.91 2.08
C LEU A 209 -1.87 18.11 1.13
N LYS A 210 -2.89 18.96 1.32
CA LYS A 210 -3.02 20.24 0.60
C LYS A 210 -1.91 21.22 0.96
N GLU A 211 -1.67 21.46 2.24
CA GLU A 211 -0.60 22.33 2.73
C GLU A 211 0.76 21.94 2.16
N LYS A 212 1.05 20.63 2.16
CA LYS A 212 2.29 20.06 1.65
C LYS A 212 2.34 19.94 0.12
N ASN A 213 1.28 20.37 -0.59
CA ASN A 213 1.18 20.28 -2.04
C ASN A 213 1.38 18.85 -2.57
N TYR A 214 0.87 17.85 -1.85
CA TYR A 214 0.99 16.45 -2.27
C TYR A 214 0.39 16.21 -3.65
N ALA A 215 1.14 15.56 -4.53
CA ALA A 215 0.74 15.29 -5.91
C ALA A 215 0.96 13.82 -6.33
N GLY A 216 1.11 12.93 -5.34
CA GLY A 216 1.28 11.50 -5.54
C GLY A 216 -0.03 10.75 -5.78
N LEU A 217 -0.01 9.45 -5.54
CA LEU A 217 -1.16 8.56 -5.59
C LEU A 217 -1.91 8.62 -4.24
N MET A 218 -3.23 8.56 -4.29
CA MET A 218 -4.10 8.34 -3.13
C MET A 218 -4.99 7.15 -3.42
N THR A 219 -4.81 6.09 -2.64
CA THR A 219 -5.49 4.81 -2.82
C THR A 219 -6.56 4.60 -1.75
N CYS A 220 -7.81 4.41 -2.18
CA CYS A 220 -8.87 3.92 -1.30
C CYS A 220 -8.58 2.45 -0.95
N GLU A 221 -8.16 2.22 0.29
CA GLU A 221 -7.95 0.88 0.80
C GLU A 221 -9.15 0.42 1.64
N HIS A 222 -10.21 0.04 0.96
CA HIS A 222 -11.43 -0.48 1.59
C HIS A 222 -11.32 -1.99 1.76
N GLU A 223 -11.02 -2.45 2.98
CA GLU A 223 -10.59 -3.82 3.27
C GLU A 223 -11.74 -4.86 3.31
N LYS A 224 -12.71 -4.78 2.42
CA LYS A 224 -13.88 -5.67 2.39
C LYS A 224 -13.53 -7.17 2.26
N MET A 225 -12.38 -7.50 1.66
CA MET A 225 -11.89 -8.88 1.58
C MET A 225 -11.70 -9.51 2.96
N TRP A 226 -11.32 -8.71 3.95
CA TRP A 226 -11.05 -9.15 5.34
C TRP A 226 -12.19 -8.78 6.28
N HIS A 227 -13.00 -7.81 5.90
CA HIS A 227 -14.12 -7.24 6.64
C HIS A 227 -15.38 -7.26 5.78
N PRO A 228 -16.00 -8.45 5.56
CA PRO A 228 -17.13 -8.62 4.64
C PRO A 228 -18.37 -7.82 5.04
N GLU A 229 -18.45 -7.38 6.30
CA GLU A 229 -19.49 -6.50 6.84
C GLU A 229 -19.39 -5.05 6.33
N LEU A 230 -18.26 -4.63 5.78
CA LEU A 230 -18.12 -3.30 5.22
C LEU A 230 -19.05 -3.09 4.00
N PRO A 231 -19.55 -1.87 3.81
CA PRO A 231 -20.32 -1.52 2.61
C PRO A 231 -19.56 -1.79 1.31
N ASP A 232 -20.23 -1.74 0.18
CA ASP A 232 -19.60 -1.97 -1.11
C ASP A 232 -18.70 -0.79 -1.54
N MET A 233 -17.72 -1.06 -2.40
CA MET A 233 -16.76 -0.07 -2.90
C MET A 233 -17.39 1.23 -3.42
N PRO A 234 -18.55 1.25 -4.11
CA PRO A 234 -19.22 2.50 -4.51
C PRO A 234 -19.54 3.43 -3.33
N GLU A 235 -19.79 2.89 -2.15
CA GLU A 235 -20.07 3.67 -0.94
C GLU A 235 -18.81 4.27 -0.36
N ALA A 236 -17.72 3.50 -0.36
CA ALA A 236 -16.41 4.01 0.03
C ALA A 236 -15.95 5.19 -0.85
N PHE A 237 -16.16 5.09 -2.17
CA PHE A 237 -15.84 6.20 -3.08
C PHE A 237 -16.67 7.45 -2.78
N ARG A 238 -18.01 7.30 -2.60
CA ARG A 238 -18.88 8.43 -2.21
C ARG A 238 -18.46 9.07 -0.89
N ALA A 239 -17.97 8.26 0.04
CA ALA A 239 -17.50 8.75 1.33
C ALA A 239 -16.22 9.58 1.18
N ILE A 240 -15.22 9.10 0.43
CA ILE A 240 -13.97 9.84 0.15
C ILE A 240 -14.24 11.09 -0.70
N ASP A 241 -15.17 11.05 -1.65
CA ASP A 241 -15.49 12.20 -2.54
C ASP A 241 -15.90 13.45 -1.76
N LYS A 242 -16.43 13.30 -0.54
CA LYS A 242 -16.75 14.43 0.34
C LYS A 242 -15.50 15.22 0.77
N PHE A 243 -14.33 14.60 0.76
CA PHE A 243 -13.06 15.22 1.15
C PHE A 243 -12.24 15.71 -0.04
N LYS A 244 -12.45 15.19 -1.26
CA LYS A 244 -11.65 15.55 -2.45
C LYS A 244 -11.60 17.05 -2.72
N GLY A 245 -12.67 17.77 -2.44
CA GLY A 245 -12.71 19.22 -2.61
C GLY A 245 -11.81 20.00 -1.65
N ALA A 246 -11.23 19.33 -0.65
CA ALA A 246 -10.29 19.94 0.29
C ALA A 246 -8.82 19.90 -0.19
N LEU A 247 -8.50 19.18 -1.28
CA LEU A 247 -7.14 19.08 -1.87
C LEU A 247 -6.83 20.16 -2.92
#